data_f03e52102c6fece0c599795a48ad9127
#
_entry.id   f03e52102c6fece0c599795a48ad9127
#
_cell.length_a   1.000
_cell.length_b   1.000
_cell.length_c   1.000
_cell.angle_alpha   90.00
_cell.angle_beta   90.00
_cell.angle_gamma   90.00
#
_symmetry.space_group_name_H-M   'P 1'
#
loop_
_entity.id
_entity.type
_entity.pdbx_description
1 polymer ?
#
loop_
_entity_poly.entity_id
_entity_poly.type
_entity_poly.pdbx_seq_one_letter_code
_entity_poly.pdbx_strand_id
1 'polypeptide(L)'
;MKKLEGKVALITGAAVGLGKGIATVYAKYGAKMCLVDLLPEVEETAKELRETYGAQIVTYVGDVSNKEHMKEAAKKAKDAFGEGD
;
A
#
# COMPACT_ATOMS: atom_id res chain seq x y z
N MET A 1 -11.23 8.87 -15.18
CA MET A 1 -10.42 7.74 -15.68
C MET A 1 -9.37 7.36 -14.65
N LYS A 2 -9.22 6.06 -14.40
CA LYS A 2 -8.25 5.57 -13.43
C LYS A 2 -6.99 5.15 -14.14
N LYS A 3 -5.97 5.99 -14.09
CA LYS A 3 -4.73 5.82 -14.85
C LYS A 3 -3.86 4.67 -14.37
N LEU A 4 -4.01 4.26 -13.11
CA LEU A 4 -3.19 3.20 -12.51
C LEU A 4 -3.96 1.90 -12.32
N GLU A 5 -5.12 1.79 -12.93
CA GLU A 5 -5.92 0.57 -12.82
C GLU A 5 -5.13 -0.63 -13.33
N GLY A 6 -5.11 -1.70 -12.54
CA GLY A 6 -4.33 -2.89 -12.84
C GLY A 6 -2.91 -2.87 -12.33
N LYS A 7 -2.40 -1.71 -11.91
CA LYS A 7 -1.05 -1.62 -11.35
C LYS A 7 -1.05 -2.02 -9.88
N VAL A 8 0.06 -2.61 -9.45
CA VAL A 8 0.28 -2.97 -8.04
C VAL A 8 1.49 -2.20 -7.54
N ALA A 9 1.32 -1.49 -6.43
CA ALA A 9 2.38 -0.67 -5.86
C ALA A 9 2.65 -1.07 -4.41
N LEU A 10 3.91 -1.07 -4.03
CA LEU A 10 4.32 -1.22 -2.64
C LEU A 10 4.82 0.15 -2.19
N ILE A 11 4.19 0.73 -1.20
CA ILE A 11 4.48 2.09 -0.73
C ILE A 11 4.93 2.02 0.72
N THR A 12 6.14 2.50 0.98
CA THR A 12 6.72 2.51 2.33
C THR A 12 6.51 3.88 2.98
N GLY A 13 6.54 3.91 4.32
CA GLY A 13 6.29 5.15 5.05
C GLY A 13 4.87 5.66 4.85
N ALA A 14 3.92 4.77 4.67
CA ALA A 14 2.59 5.12 4.17
C ALA A 14 1.60 5.55 5.25
N ALA A 15 1.97 5.46 6.53
CA ALA A 15 1.05 5.79 7.61
C ALA A 15 0.74 7.28 7.67
N VAL A 16 1.72 8.13 7.42
CA VAL A 16 1.59 9.57 7.57
C VAL A 16 2.41 10.32 6.51
N GLY A 17 2.20 11.62 6.42
CA GLY A 17 3.05 12.52 5.65
C GLY A 17 3.11 12.20 4.16
N LEU A 18 4.32 12.24 3.61
CA LEU A 18 4.54 12.09 2.18
C LEU A 18 4.08 10.74 1.66
N GLY A 19 4.40 9.66 2.37
CA GLY A 19 3.99 8.32 1.98
C GLY A 19 2.47 8.16 1.91
N LYS A 20 1.77 8.71 2.91
CA LYS A 20 0.31 8.74 2.90
C LYS A 20 -0.22 9.53 1.71
N GLY A 21 0.43 10.66 1.39
CA GLY A 21 0.04 11.47 0.23
C GLY A 21 0.19 10.70 -1.08
N ILE A 22 1.29 9.99 -1.23
CA ILE A 22 1.52 9.15 -2.41
C ILE A 22 0.46 8.05 -2.51
N ALA A 23 0.19 7.36 -1.41
CA ALA A 23 -0.82 6.30 -1.36
C ALA A 23 -2.20 6.85 -1.75
N THR A 24 -2.53 8.06 -1.30
CA THR A 24 -3.80 8.70 -1.62
C THR A 24 -3.93 8.93 -3.12
N VAL A 25 -2.89 9.45 -3.76
CA VAL A 25 -2.90 9.66 -5.21
C VAL A 25 -3.05 8.33 -5.95
N TYR A 26 -2.31 7.32 -5.54
CA TYR A 26 -2.39 6.00 -6.16
C TYR A 26 -3.78 5.38 -6.01
N ALA A 27 -4.38 5.52 -4.83
CA ALA A 27 -5.75 5.04 -4.58
C ALA A 27 -6.74 5.74 -5.51
N LYS A 28 -6.61 7.04 -5.65
CA LYS A 28 -7.47 7.84 -6.51
C LYS A 28 -7.40 7.37 -7.97
N TYR A 29 -6.22 6.94 -8.42
CA TYR A 29 -6.03 6.49 -9.81
C TYR A 29 -6.15 4.99 -9.99
N GLY A 30 -6.61 4.27 -8.98
CA GLY A 30 -7.04 2.88 -9.13
C GLY A 30 -5.98 1.81 -8.92
N ALA A 31 -4.81 2.16 -8.39
CA ALA A 31 -3.78 1.18 -8.11
C ALA A 31 -4.20 0.26 -6.95
N LYS A 32 -3.75 -0.98 -7.00
CA LYS A 32 -3.76 -1.89 -5.86
C LYS A 32 -2.48 -1.65 -5.08
N MET A 33 -2.54 -1.72 -3.76
CA MET A 33 -1.37 -1.32 -2.96
C MET A 33 -1.11 -2.25 -1.80
N CYS A 34 0.18 -2.36 -1.46
CA CYS A 34 0.61 -2.83 -0.16
C CYS A 34 1.26 -1.65 0.54
N LEU A 35 0.67 -1.21 1.65
CA LEU A 35 1.18 -0.08 2.43
C LEU A 35 2.01 -0.58 3.60
N VAL A 36 3.23 -0.11 3.71
CA VAL A 36 4.20 -0.55 4.71
C VAL A 36 4.62 0.61 5.59
N ASP A 37 4.61 0.41 6.89
CA ASP A 37 5.13 1.38 7.83
C ASP A 37 5.49 0.69 9.15
N LEU A 38 6.40 1.29 9.91
CA LEU A 38 6.65 0.88 11.30
C LEU A 38 5.45 1.19 12.18
N LEU A 39 4.69 2.22 11.83
CA LEU A 39 3.56 2.70 12.62
C LEU A 39 2.30 1.90 12.32
N PRO A 40 1.65 1.35 13.36
CA PRO A 40 0.39 0.65 13.14
C PRO A 40 -0.72 1.53 12.56
N GLU A 41 -0.56 2.84 12.61
CA GLU A 41 -1.47 3.80 11.98
C GLU A 41 -1.62 3.60 10.47
N VAL A 42 -0.73 2.83 9.84
CA VAL A 42 -0.88 2.46 8.44
C VAL A 42 -2.20 1.73 8.18
N GLU A 43 -2.72 1.03 9.18
CA GLU A 43 -4.02 0.36 9.06
C GLU A 43 -5.15 1.38 8.91
N GLU A 44 -5.08 2.48 9.66
CA GLU A 44 -6.07 3.55 9.55
C GLU A 44 -6.01 4.22 8.18
N THR A 45 -4.80 4.46 7.69
CA THR A 45 -4.60 5.03 6.35
C THR A 45 -5.23 4.14 5.29
N ALA A 46 -4.99 2.83 5.36
CA ALA A 46 -5.57 1.88 4.43
C ALA A 46 -7.10 1.89 4.49
N LYS A 47 -7.66 1.93 5.70
CA LYS A 47 -9.10 1.97 5.90
C LYS A 47 -9.71 3.21 5.24
N GLU A 48 -9.12 4.38 5.48
CA GLU A 48 -9.57 5.62 4.85
C GLU A 48 -9.60 5.52 3.34
N LEU A 49 -8.53 5.01 2.76
CA LEU A 49 -8.41 4.94 1.31
C LEU A 49 -9.35 3.91 0.70
N ARG A 50 -9.58 2.79 1.40
CA ARG A 50 -10.57 1.81 0.97
C ARG A 50 -11.97 2.42 0.97
N GLU A 51 -12.32 3.15 2.02
CA GLU A 51 -13.64 3.74 2.17
C GLU A 51 -13.88 4.88 1.20
N THR A 52 -12.86 5.70 0.97
CA THR A 52 -13.00 6.88 0.12
C THR A 52 -12.97 6.55 -1.36
N TYR A 53 -12.08 5.63 -1.77
CA TYR A 53 -11.83 5.37 -3.19
C TYR A 53 -12.17 3.96 -3.63
N GLY A 54 -12.55 3.08 -2.71
CA GLY A 54 -12.77 1.68 -3.03
C GLY A 54 -11.48 0.94 -3.40
N ALA A 55 -10.34 1.45 -2.94
CA ALA A 55 -9.04 0.89 -3.30
C ALA A 55 -8.83 -0.49 -2.68
N GLN A 56 -8.11 -1.35 -3.41
CA GLN A 56 -7.72 -2.66 -2.91
C GLN A 56 -6.34 -2.51 -2.25
N ILE A 57 -6.29 -2.70 -0.93
CA ILE A 57 -5.09 -2.42 -0.15
C ILE A 57 -4.86 -3.52 0.86
N VAL A 58 -3.61 -4.01 0.92
CA VAL A 58 -3.14 -4.79 2.05
C VAL A 58 -2.08 -3.98 2.79
N THR A 59 -1.85 -4.29 4.05
CA THR A 59 -0.92 -3.55 4.88
C THR A 59 0.12 -4.47 5.48
N TYR A 60 1.27 -3.91 5.82
CA TYR A 60 2.31 -4.62 6.54
C TYR A 60 2.96 -3.65 7.53
N VAL A 61 2.89 -3.99 8.81
CA VAL A 61 3.57 -3.19 9.86
C VAL A 61 4.95 -3.81 10.07
N GLY A 62 5.97 -3.08 9.67
CA GLY A 62 7.33 -3.58 9.76
C GLY A 62 8.37 -2.53 9.39
N ASP A 63 9.63 -2.91 9.51
CA ASP A 63 10.78 -2.04 9.32
C ASP A 63 11.33 -2.21 7.91
N VAL A 64 11.29 -1.13 7.11
CA VAL A 64 11.77 -1.17 5.73
C VAL A 64 13.28 -1.43 5.63
N SER A 65 14.03 -1.20 6.70
CA SER A 65 15.45 -1.52 6.73
C SER A 65 15.74 -3.00 7.02
N ASN A 66 14.72 -3.76 7.39
CA ASN A 66 14.83 -5.18 7.69
C ASN A 66 14.48 -5.99 6.44
N LYS A 67 15.46 -6.72 5.91
CA LYS A 67 15.30 -7.51 4.68
C LYS A 67 14.15 -8.52 4.76
N GLU A 68 14.02 -9.19 5.91
CA GLU A 68 12.98 -10.20 6.08
C GLU A 68 11.59 -9.54 6.08
N HIS A 69 11.47 -8.38 6.75
CA HIS A 69 10.21 -7.64 6.73
C HIS A 69 9.82 -7.24 5.31
N MET A 70 10.78 -6.77 4.53
CA MET A 70 10.49 -6.36 3.15
C MET A 70 10.13 -7.54 2.26
N LYS A 71 10.77 -8.69 2.47
CA LYS A 71 10.38 -9.91 1.76
C LYS A 71 8.95 -10.32 2.10
N GLU A 72 8.59 -10.24 3.38
CA GLU A 72 7.24 -10.58 3.83
C GLU A 72 6.20 -9.63 3.25
N ALA A 73 6.52 -8.34 3.21
CA ALA A 73 5.61 -7.35 2.63
C ALA A 73 5.40 -7.60 1.14
N ALA A 74 6.48 -7.85 0.41
CA ALA A 74 6.41 -8.16 -1.02
C ALA A 74 5.61 -9.43 -1.28
N LYS A 75 5.82 -10.46 -0.46
CA LYS A 75 5.07 -11.71 -0.57
C LYS A 75 3.59 -11.47 -0.31
N LYS A 76 3.26 -10.66 0.67
CA LYS A 76 1.88 -10.34 1.00
C LYS A 76 1.19 -9.65 -0.18
N ALA A 77 1.87 -8.71 -0.81
CA ALA A 77 1.35 -8.03 -2.01
C ALA A 77 1.13 -9.02 -3.15
N LYS A 78 2.10 -9.88 -3.39
CA LYS A 78 2.02 -10.88 -4.45
C LYS A 78 0.88 -11.86 -4.21
N ASP A 79 0.74 -12.35 -2.97
CA ASP A 79 -0.32 -13.29 -2.61
C ASP A 79 -1.71 -12.66 -2.76
N ALA A 80 -1.83 -11.36 -2.48
CA ALA A 80 -3.11 -10.67 -2.56
C ALA A 80 -3.48 -10.28 -4.00
N PHE A 81 -2.51 -9.87 -4.80
CA PHE A 81 -2.78 -9.23 -6.10
C PHE A 81 -2.11 -9.90 -7.29
N GLY A 82 -1.31 -10.92 -7.04
CA GLY A 82 -0.50 -11.53 -8.09
C GLY A 82 0.68 -10.64 -8.45
N GLU A 83 1.32 -10.92 -9.58
CA GLU A 83 2.44 -10.11 -10.03
C GLU A 83 1.90 -8.87 -10.72
N GLY A 84 2.31 -7.72 -10.21
CA GLY A 84 1.89 -6.45 -10.78
C GLY A 84 2.71 -6.06 -12.00
N ASP A 85 2.21 -5.08 -12.67
CA ASP A 85 2.96 -4.41 -13.75
C ASP A 85 3.85 -3.32 -13.20
#